data_debb698d4cc9cbe98499bc2a45bba884
#
_entry.id   debb698d4cc9cbe98499bc2a45bba884
#
_cell.length_a   1.000
_cell.length_b   1.000
_cell.length_c   1.000
_cell.angle_alpha   90.00
_cell.angle_beta   90.00
_cell.angle_gamma   90.00
#
_symmetry.space_group_name_H-M   'P 1'
#
loop_
_entity.id
_entity.type
_entity.pdbx_description
1 polymer ?
#
loop_
_entity_poly.entity_id
_entity_poly.type
_entity_poly.pdbx_seq_one_letter_code
_entity_poly.pdbx_strand_id
1 'polypeptide(L)'
;QEKLGKRCLNLGEDACANDTIAMRIQEICKLHSPKLVVVMWSYFSRRRVSGVNANHDKEDFGNKEDLKNFIKNYTYVNNLPNTIIHTMIPKAFMGDEVTKYAIKMAIGSNQIKHVEQLDWARDYHHFDIKTSSRIVDWVHKKITNIDNTSK
;
A
#
# COMPACT_ATOMS: atom_id res chain seq x y z
N GLN A 1 -2.53 -14.25 -11.77
CA GLN A 1 -3.64 -14.44 -12.74
C GLN A 1 -4.24 -15.85 -12.62
N GLU A 2 -3.43 -16.89 -12.59
CA GLU A 2 -3.91 -18.28 -12.54
C GLU A 2 -4.85 -18.57 -11.38
N LYS A 3 -4.51 -18.15 -10.15
CA LYS A 3 -5.34 -18.38 -8.96
C LYS A 3 -6.69 -17.63 -9.00
N LEU A 4 -6.78 -16.54 -9.73
CA LEU A 4 -7.96 -15.67 -9.73
C LEU A 4 -8.85 -15.87 -10.96
N GLY A 5 -8.35 -16.48 -12.03
CA GLY A 5 -9.03 -16.57 -13.31
C GLY A 5 -9.43 -15.19 -13.90
N LYS A 6 -8.80 -14.11 -13.41
CA LYS A 6 -9.13 -12.72 -13.75
C LYS A 6 -7.90 -12.01 -14.32
N ARG A 7 -8.12 -11.06 -15.22
CA ARG A 7 -7.06 -10.21 -15.74
C ARG A 7 -6.53 -9.31 -14.62
N CYS A 8 -5.22 -9.35 -14.38
CA CYS A 8 -4.54 -8.52 -13.39
C CYS A 8 -3.51 -7.64 -14.07
N LEU A 9 -3.43 -6.39 -13.62
CA LEU A 9 -2.43 -5.43 -14.04
C LEU A 9 -1.51 -5.15 -12.84
N ASN A 10 -0.22 -5.43 -12.97
CA ASN A 10 0.78 -5.09 -11.96
C ASN A 10 1.41 -3.74 -12.31
N LEU A 11 1.28 -2.78 -11.41
CA LEU A 11 1.80 -1.42 -11.54
C LEU A 11 2.86 -1.10 -10.47
N GLY A 12 3.34 -2.14 -9.78
CA GLY A 12 4.39 -1.99 -8.78
C GLY A 12 5.67 -1.44 -9.39
N GLU A 13 6.33 -0.55 -8.67
CA GLU A 13 7.62 0.04 -9.01
C GLU A 13 8.47 0.17 -7.75
N ASP A 14 9.76 -0.13 -7.87
CA ASP A 14 10.70 -0.01 -6.78
C ASP A 14 10.84 1.43 -6.29
N ALA A 15 11.05 1.59 -4.98
CA ALA A 15 11.25 2.87 -4.33
C ALA A 15 10.15 3.92 -4.58
N CYS A 16 8.96 3.48 -4.98
CA CYS A 16 7.86 4.38 -5.32
C CYS A 16 7.41 5.21 -4.11
N ALA A 17 7.25 6.50 -4.30
CA ALA A 17 6.68 7.39 -3.30
C ALA A 17 5.15 7.23 -3.22
N ASN A 18 4.56 7.48 -2.05
CA ASN A 18 3.12 7.35 -1.85
C ASN A 18 2.30 8.31 -2.73
N ASP A 19 2.83 9.47 -3.07
CA ASP A 19 2.24 10.39 -4.06
C ASP A 19 2.15 9.73 -5.46
N THR A 20 3.21 9.07 -5.89
CA THR A 20 3.24 8.38 -7.19
C THR A 20 2.27 7.21 -7.20
N ILE A 21 2.18 6.46 -6.11
CA ILE A 21 1.20 5.37 -5.95
C ILE A 21 -0.22 5.94 -6.12
N ALA A 22 -0.57 6.99 -5.39
CA ALA A 22 -1.88 7.60 -5.44
C ALA A 22 -2.23 8.14 -6.84
N MET A 23 -1.28 8.81 -7.52
CA MET A 23 -1.46 9.32 -8.88
C MET A 23 -1.74 8.19 -9.89
N ARG A 24 -0.97 7.12 -9.84
CA ARG A 24 -1.15 5.95 -10.74
C ARG A 24 -2.48 5.27 -10.52
N ILE A 25 -2.90 5.09 -9.27
CA ILE A 25 -4.22 4.53 -8.97
C ILE A 25 -5.32 5.39 -9.56
N GLN A 26 -5.24 6.72 -9.40
CA GLN A 26 -6.19 7.64 -10.00
C GLN A 26 -6.28 7.49 -11.52
N GLU A 27 -5.13 7.47 -12.18
CA GLU A 27 -5.05 7.32 -13.63
C GLU A 27 -5.67 6.00 -14.11
N ILE A 28 -5.30 4.89 -13.48
CA ILE A 28 -5.83 3.57 -13.82
C ILE A 28 -7.33 3.47 -13.55
N CYS A 29 -7.83 4.03 -12.45
CA CYS A 29 -9.26 4.05 -12.18
C CYS A 29 -10.05 4.85 -13.23
N LYS A 30 -9.48 5.94 -13.74
CA LYS A 30 -10.10 6.72 -14.83
C LYS A 30 -10.09 5.98 -16.18
N LEU A 31 -8.96 5.32 -16.50
CA LEU A 31 -8.78 4.71 -17.83
C LEU A 31 -9.45 3.34 -17.94
N HIS A 32 -9.49 2.56 -16.89
CA HIS A 32 -9.84 1.14 -16.95
C HIS A 32 -10.98 0.72 -16.03
N SER A 33 -11.46 1.59 -15.14
CA SER A 33 -12.54 1.28 -14.18
C SER A 33 -12.39 -0.10 -13.53
N PRO A 34 -11.25 -0.40 -12.87
CA PRO A 34 -11.01 -1.71 -12.31
C PRO A 34 -12.04 -2.04 -11.23
N LYS A 35 -12.50 -3.29 -11.17
CA LYS A 35 -13.43 -3.74 -10.10
C LYS A 35 -12.77 -3.72 -8.73
N LEU A 36 -11.47 -3.98 -8.68
CA LEU A 36 -10.70 -4.04 -7.45
C LEU A 36 -9.31 -3.46 -7.66
N VAL A 37 -8.87 -2.66 -6.72
CA VAL A 37 -7.49 -2.16 -6.62
C VAL A 37 -6.88 -2.66 -5.32
N VAL A 38 -5.74 -3.33 -5.40
CA VAL A 38 -4.93 -3.68 -4.23
C VAL A 38 -3.75 -2.74 -4.17
N VAL A 39 -3.70 -1.93 -3.12
CA VAL A 39 -2.65 -0.93 -2.91
C VAL A 39 -1.66 -1.46 -1.90
N MET A 40 -0.38 -1.51 -2.25
CA MET A 40 0.70 -1.66 -1.29
C MET A 40 1.39 -0.32 -1.10
N TRP A 41 1.08 0.33 0.03
CA TRP A 41 1.73 1.57 0.38
C TRP A 41 3.20 1.35 0.72
N SER A 42 4.02 2.28 0.31
CA SER A 42 5.45 2.31 0.65
C SER A 42 5.65 2.83 2.08
N TYR A 43 6.91 3.04 2.50
CA TYR A 43 7.20 3.71 3.77
C TYR A 43 6.45 5.03 3.82
N PHE A 44 5.84 5.36 4.98
CA PHE A 44 5.05 6.59 5.07
C PHE A 44 5.87 7.86 4.80
N SER A 45 7.18 7.83 5.07
CA SER A 45 8.13 8.91 4.79
C SER A 45 8.48 9.11 3.30
N ARG A 46 8.11 8.15 2.43
CA ARG A 46 8.38 8.29 1.00
C ARG A 46 7.37 9.21 0.34
N ARG A 47 7.81 10.38 -0.08
CA ARG A 47 7.05 11.37 -0.83
C ARG A 47 7.82 11.90 -2.03
N ARG A 48 7.15 12.57 -2.96
CA ARG A 48 7.81 13.31 -4.04
C ARG A 48 8.28 14.66 -3.51
N VAL A 49 9.53 15.00 -3.83
CA VAL A 49 10.08 16.32 -3.58
C VAL A 49 10.56 16.86 -4.93
N SER A 50 10.10 18.04 -5.32
CA SER A 50 10.43 18.65 -6.63
C SER A 50 10.19 17.73 -7.83
N GLY A 51 9.12 16.91 -7.76
CA GLY A 51 8.74 15.99 -8.84
C GLY A 51 9.48 14.64 -8.85
N VAL A 52 10.44 14.42 -7.98
CA VAL A 52 11.23 13.20 -7.88
C VAL A 52 10.82 12.39 -6.64
N ASN A 53 10.84 11.06 -6.74
CA ASN A 53 10.69 10.20 -5.57
C ASN A 53 11.89 10.44 -4.64
N ALA A 54 11.64 11.00 -3.47
CA ALA A 54 12.68 11.21 -2.48
C ALA A 54 12.62 10.10 -1.43
N ASN A 55 13.76 9.44 -1.22
CA ASN A 55 14.02 8.71 0.00
C ASN A 55 14.64 9.71 0.97
N HIS A 56 13.93 10.07 2.03
CA HIS A 56 14.53 10.91 3.06
C HIS A 56 15.65 10.13 3.75
N ASP A 57 16.77 10.80 3.95
CA ASP A 57 17.86 10.28 4.75
C ASP A 57 17.37 9.96 6.17
N LYS A 58 18.03 9.02 6.82
CA LYS A 58 17.59 8.41 8.10
C LYS A 58 17.32 9.39 9.24
N GLU A 59 17.88 10.59 9.17
CA GLU A 59 17.72 11.64 10.19
C GLU A 59 16.38 12.37 10.12
N ASP A 60 15.70 12.38 8.94
CA ASP A 60 14.41 13.02 8.73
C ASP A 60 13.22 12.04 8.70
N PHE A 61 13.43 10.83 9.15
CA PHE A 61 12.41 9.78 9.11
C PHE A 61 11.22 10.14 10.01
N GLY A 62 10.05 10.29 9.40
CA GLY A 62 8.81 10.39 10.14
C GLY A 62 8.45 11.78 10.61
N ASN A 63 8.86 12.78 9.87
CA ASN A 63 8.44 14.13 10.19
C ASN A 63 6.93 14.34 9.94
N LYS A 64 6.39 15.41 10.49
CA LYS A 64 4.98 15.75 10.43
C LYS A 64 4.47 15.94 8.99
N GLU A 65 5.34 16.39 8.09
CA GLU A 65 4.99 16.59 6.67
C GLU A 65 4.83 15.25 5.93
N ASP A 66 5.69 14.27 6.21
CA ASP A 66 5.57 12.93 5.65
C ASP A 66 4.28 12.26 6.09
N LEU A 67 3.93 12.39 7.38
CA LEU A 67 2.69 11.87 7.91
C LEU A 67 1.47 12.52 7.25
N LYS A 68 1.45 13.85 7.14
CA LYS A 68 0.38 14.57 6.45
C LYS A 68 0.25 14.15 4.99
N ASN A 69 1.37 14.03 4.30
CA ASN A 69 1.40 13.59 2.90
C ASN A 69 0.85 12.17 2.74
N PHE A 70 1.26 11.24 3.60
CA PHE A 70 0.74 9.87 3.59
C PHE A 70 -0.77 9.85 3.81
N ILE A 71 -1.27 10.52 4.86
CA ILE A 71 -2.69 10.57 5.17
C ILE A 71 -3.50 11.20 4.01
N LYS A 72 -3.00 12.28 3.42
CA LYS A 72 -3.62 12.91 2.25
C LYS A 72 -3.79 11.92 1.09
N ASN A 73 -2.72 11.23 0.73
CA ASN A 73 -2.73 10.28 -0.38
C ASN A 73 -3.63 9.07 -0.10
N TYR A 74 -3.58 8.54 1.12
CA TYR A 74 -4.47 7.48 1.58
C TYR A 74 -5.94 7.89 1.46
N THR A 75 -6.29 9.04 2.05
CA THR A 75 -7.68 9.55 2.05
C THR A 75 -8.18 9.77 0.62
N TYR A 76 -7.33 10.31 -0.23
CA TYR A 76 -7.66 10.51 -1.63
C TYR A 76 -8.00 9.19 -2.33
N VAL A 77 -7.13 8.18 -2.21
CA VAL A 77 -7.35 6.86 -2.82
C VAL A 77 -8.57 6.17 -2.22
N ASN A 78 -8.75 6.24 -0.90
CA ASN A 78 -9.88 5.61 -0.22
C ASN A 78 -11.26 6.19 -0.64
N ASN A 79 -11.28 7.41 -1.14
CA ASN A 79 -12.51 8.07 -1.62
C ASN A 79 -12.81 7.82 -3.11
N LEU A 80 -11.99 7.03 -3.80
CA LEU A 80 -12.31 6.64 -5.17
C LEU A 80 -13.51 5.67 -5.20
N PRO A 81 -14.32 5.67 -6.27
CA PRO A 81 -15.55 4.86 -6.34
C PRO A 81 -15.30 3.35 -6.49
N ASN A 82 -14.04 2.94 -6.60
CA ASN A 82 -13.63 1.56 -6.79
C ASN A 82 -13.52 0.83 -5.44
N THR A 83 -13.61 -0.50 -5.46
CA THR A 83 -13.25 -1.29 -4.28
C THR A 83 -11.73 -1.26 -4.09
N ILE A 84 -11.28 -0.72 -2.98
CA ILE A 84 -9.85 -0.56 -2.66
C ILE A 84 -9.49 -1.42 -1.45
N ILE A 85 -8.44 -2.22 -1.58
CA ILE A 85 -7.84 -2.95 -0.47
C ILE A 85 -6.48 -2.32 -0.17
N HIS A 86 -6.34 -1.74 1.01
CA HIS A 86 -5.10 -1.13 1.44
C HIS A 86 -4.22 -2.12 2.18
N THR A 87 -2.98 -2.22 1.75
CA THR A 87 -1.93 -2.97 2.43
C THR A 87 -0.73 -2.07 2.70
N MET A 88 0.12 -2.45 3.61
CA MET A 88 1.35 -1.76 3.90
C MET A 88 2.44 -2.76 4.23
N ILE A 89 3.68 -2.39 3.93
CA ILE A 89 4.87 -3.13 4.32
C ILE A 89 4.89 -3.42 5.83
N PRO A 90 5.66 -4.39 6.28
CA PRO A 90 5.70 -4.82 7.68
C PRO A 90 5.89 -3.68 8.68
N LYS A 91 5.37 -3.87 9.88
CA LYS A 91 5.43 -2.88 10.97
C LYS A 91 6.83 -2.31 11.24
N ALA A 92 7.88 -3.10 11.00
CA ALA A 92 9.27 -2.67 11.17
C ALA A 92 9.63 -1.41 10.36
N PHE A 93 8.89 -1.12 9.31
CA PHE A 93 9.14 -0.02 8.41
C PHE A 93 8.19 1.18 8.59
N MET A 94 7.35 1.17 9.60
CA MET A 94 6.36 2.23 9.84
C MET A 94 6.84 3.37 10.72
N GLY A 95 8.11 3.40 11.09
CA GLY A 95 8.63 4.38 12.04
C GLY A 95 8.32 4.03 13.50
N ASP A 96 8.40 5.03 14.35
CA ASP A 96 8.18 4.89 15.80
C ASP A 96 6.70 4.64 16.16
N GLU A 97 6.45 4.30 17.42
CA GLU A 97 5.11 4.01 17.93
C GLU A 97 4.18 5.25 17.89
N VAL A 98 4.72 6.45 17.99
CA VAL A 98 3.93 7.70 17.92
C VAL A 98 3.38 7.88 16.51
N THR A 99 4.20 7.65 15.50
CA THR A 99 3.79 7.70 14.09
C THR A 99 2.77 6.64 13.76
N LYS A 100 2.97 5.40 14.22
CA LYS A 100 1.98 4.32 14.07
C LYS A 100 0.65 4.69 14.70
N TYR A 101 0.69 5.25 15.89
CA TYR A 101 -0.51 5.72 16.58
C TYR A 101 -1.20 6.84 15.80
N ALA A 102 -0.46 7.84 15.32
CA ALA A 102 -1.01 8.96 14.55
C ALA A 102 -1.66 8.49 13.24
N ILE A 103 -1.03 7.57 12.50
CA ILE A 103 -1.61 6.96 11.30
C ILE A 103 -2.90 6.23 11.66
N LYS A 104 -2.88 5.40 12.70
CA LYS A 104 -4.03 4.64 13.16
C LYS A 104 -5.21 5.53 13.55
N MET A 105 -4.95 6.64 14.24
CA MET A 105 -5.97 7.60 14.63
C MET A 105 -6.54 8.36 13.43
N ALA A 106 -5.71 8.71 12.46
CA ALA A 106 -6.12 9.49 11.30
C ALA A 106 -6.96 8.71 10.29
N ILE A 107 -6.66 7.42 10.10
CA ILE A 107 -7.31 6.60 9.06
C ILE A 107 -8.10 5.40 9.61
N GLY A 108 -8.13 5.22 10.90
CA GLY A 108 -8.79 4.10 11.58
C GLY A 108 -7.90 2.85 11.71
N SER A 109 -8.15 2.11 12.79
CA SER A 109 -7.25 1.03 13.22
C SER A 109 -7.18 -0.20 12.29
N ASN A 110 -8.19 -0.42 11.46
CA ASN A 110 -8.30 -1.63 10.64
C ASN A 110 -8.32 -1.35 9.14
N GLN A 111 -8.09 -0.11 8.74
CA GLN A 111 -8.21 0.30 7.34
C GLN A 111 -7.03 -0.13 6.46
N ILE A 112 -5.85 -0.29 7.06
CA ILE A 112 -4.66 -0.79 6.35
C ILE A 112 -4.25 -2.12 6.95
N LYS A 113 -4.15 -3.16 6.11
CA LYS A 113 -3.61 -4.44 6.51
C LYS A 113 -2.09 -4.38 6.54
N HIS A 114 -1.51 -4.54 7.72
CA HIS A 114 -0.07 -4.73 7.86
C HIS A 114 0.30 -6.15 7.44
N VAL A 115 1.27 -6.24 6.56
CA VAL A 115 1.84 -7.52 6.16
C VAL A 115 2.91 -7.90 7.18
N GLU A 116 2.75 -9.07 7.79
CA GLU A 116 3.77 -9.64 8.65
C GLU A 116 4.89 -10.19 7.78
N GLN A 117 6.12 -9.78 8.04
CA GLN A 117 7.28 -10.31 7.36
C GLN A 117 7.68 -11.64 7.98
N LEU A 118 7.70 -12.69 7.15
CA LEU A 118 8.00 -14.07 7.53
C LEU A 118 9.41 -14.50 7.12
N ASP A 119 9.94 -13.90 6.09
CA ASP A 119 11.22 -14.22 5.48
C ASP A 119 11.82 -13.02 4.77
N TRP A 120 13.13 -13.11 4.50
CA TRP A 120 13.89 -12.13 3.75
C TRP A 120 14.43 -12.75 2.46
N ALA A 121 14.41 -11.98 1.37
CA ALA A 121 15.11 -12.30 0.16
C ALA A 121 16.63 -12.26 0.40
N ARG A 122 17.42 -12.77 -0.57
CA ARG A 122 18.89 -12.86 -0.45
C ARG A 122 19.60 -11.51 -0.25
N ASP A 123 18.95 -10.43 -0.65
CA ASP A 123 19.46 -9.05 -0.49
C ASP A 123 19.22 -8.47 0.91
N TYR A 124 18.51 -9.18 1.78
CA TYR A 124 18.14 -8.74 3.14
C TYR A 124 17.36 -7.41 3.20
N HIS A 125 16.82 -6.95 2.08
CA HIS A 125 16.05 -5.71 1.98
C HIS A 125 14.59 -5.93 1.58
N HIS A 126 14.30 -7.03 0.93
CA HIS A 126 12.96 -7.38 0.48
C HIS A 126 12.44 -8.64 1.18
N PHE A 127 11.14 -8.80 1.23
CA PHE A 127 10.53 -10.04 1.70
C PHE A 127 10.53 -11.08 0.59
N ASP A 128 10.63 -12.36 0.96
CA ASP A 128 10.74 -13.50 0.04
C ASP A 128 9.39 -14.22 -0.15
N ILE A 129 9.46 -15.43 -0.68
CA ILE A 129 8.34 -16.22 -1.18
C ILE A 129 7.25 -16.47 -0.13
N LYS A 130 7.60 -16.73 1.14
CA LYS A 130 6.63 -17.00 2.20
C LYS A 130 5.77 -15.77 2.49
N THR A 131 6.39 -14.62 2.63
CA THR A 131 5.69 -13.35 2.85
C THR A 131 4.82 -13.00 1.64
N SER A 132 5.36 -13.13 0.43
CA SER A 132 4.65 -12.88 -0.82
C SER A 132 3.43 -13.81 -0.97
N SER A 133 3.59 -15.10 -0.70
CA SER A 133 2.50 -16.08 -0.76
C SER A 133 1.39 -15.74 0.23
N ARG A 134 1.74 -15.33 1.45
CA ARG A 134 0.76 -14.92 2.47
C ARG A 134 -0.05 -13.70 2.06
N ILE A 135 0.60 -12.72 1.41
CA ILE A 135 -0.10 -11.55 0.84
C ILE A 135 -1.10 -12.00 -0.22
N VAL A 136 -0.66 -12.85 -1.15
CA VAL A 136 -1.51 -13.37 -2.24
C VAL A 136 -2.70 -14.14 -1.69
N ASP A 137 -2.51 -15.02 -0.72
CA ASP A 137 -3.58 -15.81 -0.11
C ASP A 137 -4.60 -14.91 0.64
N TRP A 138 -4.11 -13.88 1.33
CA TRP A 138 -4.98 -12.92 1.99
C TRP A 138 -5.80 -12.10 0.98
N VAL A 139 -5.18 -11.61 -0.10
CA VAL A 139 -5.86 -10.89 -1.18
C VAL A 139 -6.90 -11.79 -1.84
N HIS A 140 -6.55 -13.04 -2.14
CA HIS A 140 -7.46 -14.02 -2.72
C HIS A 140 -8.72 -14.24 -1.86
N LYS A 141 -8.55 -14.42 -0.55
CA LYS A 141 -9.68 -14.55 0.38
C LYS A 141 -10.58 -13.32 0.38
N LYS A 142 -10.02 -12.11 0.29
CA LYS A 142 -10.78 -10.86 0.22
C LYS A 142 -11.60 -10.76 -1.07
N ILE A 143 -11.00 -11.11 -2.21
CA ILE A 143 -11.69 -11.10 -3.52
C ILE A 143 -12.85 -12.09 -3.52
N THR A 144 -12.63 -13.31 -3.04
CA THR A 144 -13.68 -14.33 -2.98
C THR A 144 -14.86 -13.87 -2.13
N ASN A 145 -14.62 -13.21 -1.02
CA ASN A 145 -15.68 -12.66 -0.18
C ASN A 145 -16.47 -11.56 -0.89
N ILE A 146 -15.80 -10.66 -1.63
CA ILE A 146 -16.46 -9.60 -2.41
C ILE A 146 -17.35 -10.20 -3.50
N ASP A 147 -16.87 -11.18 -4.24
CA ASP A 147 -17.65 -11.84 -5.30
C ASP A 147 -18.90 -12.57 -4.73
N ASN A 148 -18.84 -13.09 -3.51
CA ASN A 148 -19.95 -13.77 -2.84
C ASN A 148 -21.01 -12.79 -2.29
N THR A 149 -20.64 -11.56 -1.94
CA THR A 149 -21.59 -10.54 -1.44
C THR A 149 -22.28 -9.77 -2.56
N SER A 150 -21.83 -9.94 -3.81
CA SER A 150 -22.37 -9.27 -4.99
C SER A 150 -23.43 -10.11 -5.75
N LYS A 151 -23.79 -11.27 -5.17
CA LYS A 151 -24.88 -12.14 -5.63
C LYS A 151 -26.11 -11.97 -4.78
#